data_cf22226ce2e248b14cf66c2c2ee3f52f
#
_entry.id   cf22226ce2e248b14cf66c2c2ee3f52f
#
_cell.length_a   1.000
_cell.length_b   1.000
_cell.length_c   1.000
_cell.angle_alpha   90.00
_cell.angle_beta   90.00
_cell.angle_gamma   90.00
#
_symmetry.space_group_name_H-M   'P 1'
#
loop_
_entity.id
_entity.type
_entity.pdbx_description
1 polymer ?
#
loop_
_entity_poly.entity_id
_entity_poly.type
_entity_poly.pdbx_seq_one_letter_code
_entity_poly.pdbx_strand_id
1 'polypeptide(L)'
;ILQMTFHTDDGPLQWGGSPHQEFSQVFVDVGSDTENRIVIMTGSGDAFTGPQGTAATTPKRSPREWDQTYWEGKRILTSLLDVEVPMISAINGPALRHSEIPLLCDIVLASDTAAFQDSGHFMSGLVPGDGMHIVYPLLLGVNRGRYFLLTGQRIEAAEAKTLGLVNEVMPQADLLPRAWELAKQMSQQSDIVLRYSRVAMTLVVKRQIHDLLGYGLALEGLGSADTMLNQ
;
A
#
# COMPACT_ATOMS: atom_id res chain seq x y z
N ILE A 1 11.50 5.78 17.08
CA ILE A 1 11.28 5.69 15.63
C ILE A 1 11.53 4.23 15.24
N LEU A 2 10.55 3.60 14.60
CA LEU A 2 10.64 2.25 14.07
C LEU A 2 10.89 2.31 12.56
N GLN A 3 11.84 1.56 12.03
CA GLN A 3 11.99 1.32 10.61
C GLN A 3 11.52 -0.09 10.28
N MET A 4 10.54 -0.21 9.37
CA MET A 4 10.08 -1.46 8.79
C MET A 4 10.67 -1.60 7.40
N THR A 5 11.35 -2.71 7.15
CA THR A 5 11.91 -3.02 5.82
C THR A 5 11.24 -4.28 5.28
N PHE A 6 10.53 -4.14 4.17
CA PHE A 6 9.84 -5.25 3.51
C PHE A 6 10.78 -5.96 2.54
N HIS A 7 10.81 -7.30 2.63
CA HIS A 7 11.67 -8.10 1.78
C HIS A 7 11.11 -9.53 1.59
N THR A 8 11.59 -10.20 0.57
CA THR A 8 11.49 -11.65 0.39
C THR A 8 12.88 -12.16 0.13
N ASP A 9 13.40 -13.02 1.00
CA ASP A 9 14.75 -13.60 0.91
C ASP A 9 15.84 -12.52 0.71
N ASP A 10 15.80 -11.46 1.53
CA ASP A 10 16.68 -10.29 1.49
C ASP A 10 16.61 -9.42 0.20
N GLY A 11 15.81 -9.81 -0.77
CA GLY A 11 15.52 -9.05 -2.00
C GLY A 11 14.23 -8.23 -1.92
N PRO A 12 13.79 -7.65 -3.06
CA PRO A 12 12.52 -6.93 -3.14
C PRO A 12 11.34 -7.81 -2.72
N LEU A 13 10.37 -7.24 -2.02
CA LEU A 13 9.18 -7.94 -1.61
C LEU A 13 8.43 -8.52 -2.82
N GLN A 14 8.21 -9.83 -2.82
CA GLN A 14 7.41 -10.54 -3.81
C GLN A 14 6.02 -10.81 -3.25
N TRP A 15 5.01 -10.18 -3.80
CA TRP A 15 3.64 -10.31 -3.33
C TRP A 15 3.06 -11.69 -3.66
N GLY A 16 2.48 -12.35 -2.66
CA GLY A 16 1.91 -13.70 -2.75
C GLY A 16 1.13 -14.06 -1.49
N GLY A 17 0.91 -15.36 -1.26
CA GLY A 17 0.14 -15.83 -0.10
C GLY A 17 0.76 -15.49 1.24
N SER A 18 2.08 -15.66 1.40
CA SER A 18 2.77 -15.36 2.66
C SER A 18 2.69 -13.87 3.03
N PRO A 19 3.03 -12.90 2.14
CA PRO A 19 2.84 -11.49 2.43
C PRO A 19 1.41 -11.11 2.84
N HIS A 20 0.38 -11.67 2.21
CA HIS A 20 -1.01 -11.43 2.63
C HIS A 20 -1.23 -11.76 4.10
N GLN A 21 -0.78 -12.92 4.53
CA GLN A 21 -0.91 -13.37 5.92
C GLN A 21 -0.08 -12.49 6.87
N GLU A 22 1.18 -12.24 6.54
CA GLU A 22 2.10 -11.48 7.37
C GLU A 22 1.65 -10.02 7.53
N PHE A 23 1.25 -9.37 6.43
CA PHE A 23 0.77 -7.99 6.47
C PHE A 23 -0.55 -7.83 7.23
N SER A 24 -1.38 -8.87 7.29
CA SER A 24 -2.59 -8.84 8.12
C SER A 24 -2.32 -8.73 9.62
N GLN A 25 -1.08 -9.04 10.05
CA GLN A 25 -0.67 -9.02 11.46
C GLN A 25 0.36 -7.92 11.78
N VAL A 26 1.30 -7.63 10.86
CA VAL A 26 2.44 -6.73 11.16
C VAL A 26 2.00 -5.34 11.65
N PHE A 27 0.95 -4.77 11.08
CA PHE A 27 0.47 -3.45 11.50
C PHE A 27 -0.26 -3.48 12.85
N VAL A 28 -0.83 -4.63 13.22
CA VAL A 28 -1.38 -4.86 14.57
C VAL A 28 -0.24 -4.85 15.60
N ASP A 29 0.85 -5.55 15.30
CA ASP A 29 2.02 -5.63 16.19
C ASP A 29 2.67 -4.26 16.35
N VAL A 30 2.88 -3.54 15.24
CA VAL A 30 3.45 -2.18 15.23
C VAL A 30 2.56 -1.19 15.98
N GLY A 31 1.25 -1.25 15.79
CA GLY A 31 0.28 -0.36 16.45
C GLY A 31 0.09 -0.66 17.94
N SER A 32 0.37 -1.89 18.37
CA SER A 32 0.28 -2.32 19.77
C SER A 32 1.50 -1.95 20.61
N ASP A 33 2.64 -1.66 19.97
CA ASP A 33 3.86 -1.21 20.67
C ASP A 33 3.79 0.28 20.95
N THR A 34 3.51 0.63 22.20
CA THR A 34 3.37 2.02 22.66
C THR A 34 4.67 2.82 22.67
N GLU A 35 5.83 2.18 22.53
CA GLU A 35 7.14 2.85 22.41
C GLU A 35 7.35 3.39 20.99
N ASN A 36 6.55 2.95 20.01
CA ASN A 36 6.60 3.50 18.68
C ASN A 36 6.02 4.90 18.66
N ARG A 37 6.81 5.86 18.17
CA ARG A 37 6.42 7.28 18.05
C ARG A 37 6.26 7.72 16.61
N ILE A 38 7.02 7.14 15.71
CA ILE A 38 6.99 7.37 14.26
C ILE A 38 7.43 6.08 13.58
N VAL A 39 6.80 5.73 12.48
CA VAL A 39 7.13 4.56 11.67
C VAL A 39 7.66 4.99 10.31
N ILE A 40 8.79 4.44 9.88
CA ILE A 40 9.31 4.53 8.52
C ILE A 40 9.11 3.18 7.85
N MET A 41 8.47 3.15 6.69
CA MET A 41 8.25 1.96 5.87
C MET A 41 9.09 2.05 4.61
N THR A 42 9.88 1.02 4.29
CA THR A 42 10.69 0.96 3.06
C THR A 42 10.77 -0.47 2.53
N GLY A 43 11.20 -0.64 1.29
CA GLY A 43 11.50 -1.95 0.70
C GLY A 43 12.99 -2.27 0.72
N SER A 44 13.34 -3.52 0.39
CA SER A 44 14.70 -3.99 0.18
C SER A 44 15.04 -4.04 -1.31
N GLY A 45 16.31 -3.89 -1.67
CA GLY A 45 16.78 -3.99 -3.05
C GLY A 45 16.35 -2.82 -3.93
N ASP A 46 16.02 -3.11 -5.19
CA ASP A 46 15.75 -2.15 -6.25
C ASP A 46 14.25 -1.94 -6.55
N ALA A 47 13.36 -2.61 -5.84
CA ALA A 47 11.92 -2.43 -5.94
C ALA A 47 11.25 -2.41 -4.55
N PHE A 48 10.13 -1.74 -4.45
CA PHE A 48 9.34 -1.73 -3.21
C PHE A 48 8.46 -2.98 -3.11
N THR A 49 7.67 -3.26 -4.16
CA THR A 49 6.86 -4.48 -4.26
C THR A 49 6.82 -5.00 -5.69
N GLY A 50 6.88 -6.33 -5.84
CA GLY A 50 6.78 -7.05 -7.10
C GLY A 50 5.83 -8.24 -7.04
N PRO A 51 5.80 -9.06 -8.08
CA PRO A 51 6.79 -9.16 -9.16
C PRO A 51 6.73 -8.03 -10.16
N GLN A 52 7.86 -7.77 -10.80
CA GLN A 52 7.95 -6.92 -11.97
C GLN A 52 7.23 -7.60 -13.14
N GLY A 53 6.30 -6.89 -13.78
CA GLY A 53 5.54 -7.41 -14.91
C GLY A 53 4.16 -7.97 -14.55
N THR A 54 3.41 -8.38 -15.60
CA THR A 54 2.10 -9.00 -15.42
C THR A 54 2.27 -10.38 -14.78
N ALA A 55 1.54 -10.65 -13.71
CA ALA A 55 1.50 -12.01 -13.17
C ALA A 55 0.97 -12.95 -14.25
N ALA A 56 1.73 -13.97 -14.55
CA ALA A 56 1.17 -15.10 -15.25
C ALA A 56 0.10 -15.72 -14.33
N THR A 57 -1.15 -15.62 -14.73
CA THR A 57 -2.33 -16.24 -14.11
C THR A 57 -2.53 -15.97 -12.60
N THR A 58 -3.58 -15.25 -12.27
CA THR A 58 -4.10 -15.22 -10.90
C THR A 58 -4.49 -16.62 -10.48
N PRO A 59 -4.06 -17.10 -9.29
CA PRO A 59 -4.46 -18.40 -8.80
C PRO A 59 -5.98 -18.47 -8.71
N LYS A 60 -6.58 -19.48 -9.32
CA LYS A 60 -8.00 -19.79 -9.15
C LYS A 60 -8.25 -20.14 -7.69
N ARG A 61 -9.17 -19.47 -7.05
CA ARG A 61 -9.50 -19.69 -5.65
C ARG A 61 -10.94 -20.13 -5.49
N SER A 62 -11.15 -21.22 -4.75
CA SER A 62 -12.48 -21.59 -4.29
C SER A 62 -13.06 -20.48 -3.38
N PRO A 63 -14.39 -20.43 -3.19
CA PRO A 63 -15.01 -19.49 -2.25
C PRO A 63 -14.42 -19.54 -0.84
N ARG A 64 -13.97 -20.72 -0.37
CA ARG A 64 -13.32 -20.89 0.94
C ARG A 64 -11.92 -20.29 0.99
N GLU A 65 -11.13 -20.47 -0.07
CA GLU A 65 -9.80 -19.86 -0.18
C GLU A 65 -9.90 -18.35 -0.35
N TRP A 66 -10.97 -17.89 -1.04
CA TRP A 66 -11.25 -16.47 -1.16
C TRP A 66 -11.67 -15.83 0.17
N ASP A 67 -12.42 -16.53 0.99
CA ASP A 67 -12.83 -16.06 2.32
C ASP A 67 -11.61 -15.74 3.20
N GLN A 68 -10.57 -16.57 3.13
CA GLN A 68 -9.29 -16.27 3.80
C GLN A 68 -8.63 -15.01 3.23
N THR A 69 -8.53 -14.88 1.90
CA THR A 69 -7.97 -13.69 1.23
C THR A 69 -8.77 -12.43 1.57
N TYR A 70 -10.11 -12.52 1.58
CA TYR A 70 -11.00 -11.45 1.99
C TYR A 70 -10.69 -10.97 3.41
N TRP A 71 -10.55 -11.91 4.33
CA TRP A 71 -10.28 -11.62 5.73
C TRP A 71 -8.89 -10.97 5.91
N GLU A 72 -7.86 -11.52 5.27
CA GLU A 72 -6.49 -10.99 5.31
C GLU A 72 -6.41 -9.61 4.66
N GLY A 73 -6.90 -9.46 3.43
CA GLY A 73 -6.87 -8.19 2.69
C GLY A 73 -7.61 -7.06 3.41
N LYS A 74 -8.73 -7.37 4.06
CA LYS A 74 -9.44 -6.40 4.88
C LYS A 74 -8.60 -5.93 6.07
N ARG A 75 -7.93 -6.86 6.75
CA ARG A 75 -7.10 -6.54 7.92
C ARG A 75 -5.86 -5.73 7.56
N ILE A 76 -5.24 -5.96 6.41
CA ILE A 76 -4.05 -5.21 5.98
C ILE A 76 -4.30 -3.70 6.06
N LEU A 77 -5.31 -3.20 5.36
CA LEU A 77 -5.55 -1.76 5.29
C LEU A 77 -6.20 -1.20 6.55
N THR A 78 -7.07 -1.97 7.22
CA THR A 78 -7.68 -1.49 8.47
C THR A 78 -6.66 -1.39 9.57
N SER A 79 -5.79 -2.39 9.77
CA SER A 79 -4.75 -2.35 10.80
C SER A 79 -3.66 -1.32 10.51
N LEU A 80 -3.29 -1.11 9.23
CA LEU A 80 -2.38 -0.03 8.84
C LEU A 80 -2.91 1.34 9.27
N LEU A 81 -4.20 1.59 9.02
CA LEU A 81 -4.85 2.84 9.42
C LEU A 81 -5.13 2.92 10.92
N ASP A 82 -5.11 1.80 11.65
CA ASP A 82 -5.22 1.75 13.11
C ASP A 82 -3.89 2.02 13.82
N VAL A 83 -2.76 2.04 13.11
CA VAL A 83 -1.51 2.57 13.66
C VAL A 83 -1.69 4.06 13.93
N GLU A 84 -1.65 4.49 15.19
CA GLU A 84 -1.98 5.86 15.60
C GLU A 84 -0.79 6.85 15.56
N VAL A 85 0.41 6.38 15.26
CA VAL A 85 1.61 7.24 15.15
C VAL A 85 1.92 7.59 13.70
N PRO A 86 2.50 8.77 13.41
CA PRO A 86 2.81 9.17 12.05
C PRO A 86 3.66 8.13 11.29
N MET A 87 3.32 7.91 10.04
CA MET A 87 3.98 6.96 9.15
C MET A 87 4.58 7.67 7.93
N ILE A 88 5.82 7.34 7.62
CA ILE A 88 6.52 7.79 6.41
C ILE A 88 6.77 6.58 5.54
N SER A 89 6.34 6.59 4.29
CA SER A 89 6.80 5.61 3.31
C SER A 89 7.98 6.16 2.52
N ALA A 90 9.04 5.36 2.42
CA ALA A 90 10.25 5.61 1.62
C ALA A 90 10.31 4.56 0.51
N ILE A 91 9.69 4.86 -0.63
CA ILE A 91 9.48 3.94 -1.75
C ILE A 91 10.75 3.86 -2.58
N ASN A 92 11.55 2.82 -2.34
CA ASN A 92 12.92 2.65 -2.86
C ASN A 92 13.02 2.28 -4.35
N GLY A 93 11.90 1.96 -4.99
CA GLY A 93 11.84 1.56 -6.41
C GLY A 93 10.40 1.26 -6.82
N PRO A 94 10.18 0.53 -7.93
CA PRO A 94 8.85 0.23 -8.41
C PRO A 94 7.96 -0.45 -7.36
N ALA A 95 6.73 0.05 -7.19
CA ALA A 95 5.66 -0.48 -6.36
C ALA A 95 4.51 -0.91 -7.29
N LEU A 96 4.61 -2.13 -7.86
CA LEU A 96 3.72 -2.62 -8.91
C LEU A 96 2.62 -3.53 -8.39
N ARG A 97 2.67 -3.86 -7.12
CA ARG A 97 1.68 -4.67 -6.39
C ARG A 97 1.38 -4.01 -5.06
N HIS A 98 0.11 -3.89 -4.71
CA HIS A 98 -0.34 -3.33 -3.43
C HIS A 98 0.35 -1.99 -3.07
N SER A 99 0.47 -1.12 -4.08
CA SER A 99 1.03 0.22 -3.89
C SER A 99 0.13 1.14 -3.07
N GLU A 100 -1.13 0.78 -2.83
CA GLU A 100 -2.02 1.45 -1.89
C GLU A 100 -1.50 1.42 -0.45
N ILE A 101 -0.75 0.38 -0.07
CA ILE A 101 -0.16 0.25 1.28
C ILE A 101 0.78 1.42 1.60
N PRO A 102 1.87 1.66 0.85
CA PRO A 102 2.73 2.80 1.12
C PRO A 102 2.05 4.16 0.86
N LEU A 103 1.07 4.24 -0.03
CA LEU A 103 0.32 5.47 -0.32
C LEU A 103 -0.65 5.86 0.81
N LEU A 104 -0.96 4.97 1.73
CA LEU A 104 -1.75 5.24 2.94
C LEU A 104 -0.90 5.76 4.12
N CYS A 105 0.41 5.90 3.96
CA CYS A 105 1.25 6.63 4.92
C CYS A 105 0.98 8.14 4.87
N ASP A 106 1.33 8.85 5.94
CA ASP A 106 1.07 10.30 6.06
C ASP A 106 2.03 11.14 5.21
N ILE A 107 3.27 10.66 5.03
CA ILE A 107 4.28 11.25 4.15
C ILE A 107 4.77 10.15 3.22
N VAL A 108 4.75 10.45 1.92
CA VAL A 108 5.17 9.51 0.87
C VAL A 108 6.38 10.08 0.14
N LEU A 109 7.53 9.46 0.34
CA LEU A 109 8.78 9.75 -0.37
C LEU A 109 9.04 8.66 -1.39
N ALA A 110 9.62 9.01 -2.52
CA ALA A 110 9.95 8.05 -3.57
C ALA A 110 11.35 8.27 -4.13
N SER A 111 12.02 7.18 -4.50
CA SER A 111 13.21 7.26 -5.33
C SER A 111 12.84 7.73 -6.74
N ASP A 112 13.81 8.26 -7.46
CA ASP A 112 13.66 8.64 -8.88
C ASP A 112 13.39 7.45 -9.81
N THR A 113 13.64 6.21 -9.33
CA THR A 113 13.35 4.95 -10.03
C THR A 113 11.98 4.36 -9.65
N ALA A 114 11.26 4.98 -8.71
CA ALA A 114 9.95 4.49 -8.30
C ALA A 114 8.91 4.60 -9.42
N ALA A 115 8.02 3.64 -9.46
CA ALA A 115 6.88 3.62 -10.36
C ALA A 115 5.68 2.97 -9.68
N PHE A 116 4.50 3.36 -10.09
CA PHE A 116 3.23 2.88 -9.52
C PHE A 116 2.38 2.24 -10.62
N GLN A 117 1.86 1.07 -10.34
CA GLN A 117 0.97 0.35 -11.25
C GLN A 117 0.07 -0.59 -10.46
N ASP A 118 -1.13 -0.82 -10.95
CA ASP A 118 -1.93 -1.97 -10.54
C ASP A 118 -1.74 -3.11 -11.54
N SER A 119 -0.67 -3.86 -11.37
CA SER A 119 -0.34 -4.99 -12.26
C SER A 119 -1.08 -6.29 -11.87
N GLY A 120 -1.78 -6.29 -10.73
CA GLY A 120 -2.41 -7.47 -10.14
C GLY A 120 -3.86 -7.71 -10.52
N HIS A 121 -4.60 -6.68 -10.88
CA HIS A 121 -6.04 -6.75 -10.97
C HIS A 121 -6.55 -6.66 -12.42
N PHE A 122 -7.07 -5.53 -12.86
CA PHE A 122 -7.86 -5.44 -14.08
C PHE A 122 -7.15 -6.03 -15.30
N MET A 123 -5.87 -5.72 -15.50
CA MET A 123 -5.06 -6.26 -16.60
C MET A 123 -4.79 -7.77 -16.47
N SER A 124 -4.99 -8.33 -15.29
CA SER A 124 -4.87 -9.77 -15.01
C SER A 124 -6.24 -10.47 -14.89
N GLY A 125 -7.33 -9.79 -15.24
CA GLY A 125 -8.69 -10.33 -15.21
C GLY A 125 -9.34 -10.36 -13.82
N LEU A 126 -8.85 -9.54 -12.88
CA LEU A 126 -9.45 -9.38 -11.55
C LEU A 126 -10.05 -7.99 -11.37
N VAL A 127 -11.00 -7.90 -10.46
CA VAL A 127 -11.51 -6.61 -9.98
C VAL A 127 -10.49 -5.99 -9.01
N PRO A 128 -10.12 -4.69 -9.12
CA PRO A 128 -9.19 -4.04 -8.18
C PRO A 128 -9.89 -3.73 -6.84
N GLY A 129 -10.33 -4.79 -6.15
CA GLY A 129 -11.25 -4.74 -5.01
C GLY A 129 -10.59 -4.62 -3.63
N ASP A 130 -9.28 -4.77 -3.54
CA ASP A 130 -8.49 -4.88 -2.32
C ASP A 130 -8.05 -3.54 -1.70
N GLY A 131 -8.63 -2.43 -2.16
CA GLY A 131 -8.31 -1.07 -1.69
C GLY A 131 -7.84 -0.15 -2.82
N MET A 132 -7.32 -0.70 -3.92
CA MET A 132 -6.89 0.09 -5.09
C MET A 132 -8.02 0.98 -5.62
N HIS A 133 -9.26 0.45 -5.69
CA HIS A 133 -10.47 1.16 -6.13
C HIS A 133 -10.88 2.31 -5.21
N ILE A 134 -10.33 2.40 -4.00
CA ILE A 134 -10.57 3.48 -3.04
C ILE A 134 -9.41 4.47 -3.07
N VAL A 135 -8.19 3.97 -2.87
CA VAL A 135 -7.00 4.81 -2.64
C VAL A 135 -6.64 5.64 -3.87
N TYR A 136 -6.61 5.02 -5.06
CA TYR A 136 -6.24 5.75 -6.27
C TYR A 136 -7.26 6.82 -6.68
N PRO A 137 -8.59 6.57 -6.70
CA PRO A 137 -9.57 7.62 -6.92
C PRO A 137 -9.55 8.72 -5.85
N LEU A 138 -9.19 8.40 -4.61
CA LEU A 138 -9.06 9.38 -3.54
C LEU A 138 -7.87 10.33 -3.79
N LEU A 139 -6.72 9.79 -4.17
CA LEU A 139 -5.48 10.55 -4.36
C LEU A 139 -5.40 11.27 -5.71
N LEU A 140 -5.86 10.62 -6.79
CA LEU A 140 -5.80 11.15 -8.16
C LEU A 140 -7.06 11.91 -8.59
N GLY A 141 -8.11 11.85 -7.78
CA GLY A 141 -9.45 12.18 -8.21
C GLY A 141 -10.13 11.05 -8.98
N VAL A 142 -11.47 11.00 -8.89
CA VAL A 142 -12.28 9.87 -9.37
C VAL A 142 -12.05 9.54 -10.84
N ASN A 143 -11.91 10.52 -11.71
CA ASN A 143 -11.76 10.31 -13.14
C ASN A 143 -10.40 9.67 -13.48
N ARG A 144 -9.32 10.25 -12.97
CA ARG A 144 -7.97 9.74 -13.22
C ARG A 144 -7.70 8.40 -12.53
N GLY A 145 -8.20 8.22 -11.31
CA GLY A 145 -8.08 6.94 -10.61
C GLY A 145 -8.73 5.79 -11.36
N ARG A 146 -9.92 6.02 -11.94
CA ARG A 146 -10.57 5.01 -12.81
C ARG A 146 -9.77 4.73 -14.08
N TYR A 147 -9.24 5.78 -14.73
CA TYR A 147 -8.38 5.59 -15.90
C TYR A 147 -7.14 4.75 -15.55
N PHE A 148 -6.44 5.09 -14.46
CA PHE A 148 -5.28 4.33 -13.99
C PHE A 148 -5.59 2.85 -13.81
N LEU A 149 -6.66 2.53 -13.08
CA LEU A 149 -7.03 1.13 -12.78
C LEU A 149 -7.47 0.35 -14.03
N LEU A 150 -8.29 0.96 -14.89
CA LEU A 150 -8.85 0.27 -16.06
C LEU A 150 -7.86 0.12 -17.22
N THR A 151 -6.82 0.96 -17.28
CA THR A 151 -5.81 0.89 -18.33
C THR A 151 -4.53 0.18 -17.90
N GLY A 152 -4.36 -0.08 -16.59
CA GLY A 152 -3.10 -0.57 -16.04
C GLY A 152 -1.94 0.41 -16.26
N GLN A 153 -2.24 1.73 -16.29
CA GLN A 153 -1.23 2.76 -16.48
C GLN A 153 -0.08 2.59 -15.48
N ARG A 154 1.14 2.74 -15.98
CA ARG A 154 2.32 2.89 -15.13
C ARG A 154 2.59 4.40 -14.97
N ILE A 155 2.69 4.84 -13.71
CA ILE A 155 2.99 6.22 -13.33
C ILE A 155 4.41 6.25 -12.77
N GLU A 156 5.33 6.92 -13.44
CA GLU A 156 6.71 7.07 -13.00
C GLU A 156 6.83 8.14 -11.88
N ALA A 157 7.93 8.11 -11.11
CA ALA A 157 8.14 8.95 -9.94
C ALA A 157 7.87 10.45 -10.17
N ALA A 158 8.39 11.00 -11.27
CA ALA A 158 8.23 12.42 -11.60
C ALA A 158 6.75 12.79 -11.87
N GLU A 159 6.01 11.91 -12.57
CA GLU A 159 4.58 12.07 -12.79
C GLU A 159 3.81 11.89 -11.48
N ALA A 160 4.16 10.90 -10.66
CA ALA A 160 3.55 10.66 -9.36
C ALA A 160 3.65 11.88 -8.44
N LYS A 161 4.79 12.58 -8.43
CA LYS A 161 4.96 13.84 -7.72
C LYS A 161 4.05 14.94 -8.28
N THR A 162 4.00 15.09 -9.58
CA THR A 162 3.14 16.09 -10.25
C THR A 162 1.66 15.86 -9.95
N LEU A 163 1.25 14.60 -9.82
CA LEU A 163 -0.12 14.19 -9.53
C LEU A 163 -0.47 14.22 -8.03
N GLY A 164 0.52 14.41 -7.16
CA GLY A 164 0.31 14.43 -5.72
C GLY A 164 0.23 13.04 -5.07
N LEU A 165 0.61 11.97 -5.79
CA LEU A 165 0.75 10.64 -5.19
C LEU A 165 1.92 10.56 -4.22
N VAL A 166 3.01 11.28 -4.50
CA VAL A 166 4.19 11.36 -3.64
C VAL A 166 4.55 12.81 -3.32
N ASN A 167 5.12 13.04 -2.14
CA ASN A 167 5.46 14.38 -1.67
C ASN A 167 6.82 14.84 -2.21
N GLU A 168 7.82 13.97 -2.19
CA GLU A 168 9.18 14.27 -2.65
C GLU A 168 9.72 13.11 -3.50
N VAL A 169 10.54 13.45 -4.51
CA VAL A 169 11.29 12.49 -5.33
C VAL A 169 12.76 12.85 -5.29
N MET A 170 13.62 11.86 -5.10
CA MET A 170 15.05 12.03 -4.93
C MET A 170 15.82 10.78 -5.38
N PRO A 171 17.17 10.85 -5.55
CA PRO A 171 17.99 9.66 -5.74
C PRO A 171 17.80 8.64 -4.63
N GLN A 172 17.83 7.35 -4.95
CA GLN A 172 17.62 6.27 -3.98
C GLN A 172 18.54 6.37 -2.77
N ALA A 173 19.79 6.81 -2.96
CA ALA A 173 20.75 6.96 -1.87
C ALA A 173 20.33 8.00 -0.81
N ASP A 174 19.55 9.00 -1.19
CA ASP A 174 19.10 10.09 -0.32
C ASP A 174 17.75 9.78 0.35
N LEU A 175 17.02 8.78 -0.15
CA LEU A 175 15.64 8.50 0.23
C LEU A 175 15.49 8.17 1.73
N LEU A 176 16.21 7.17 2.20
CA LEU A 176 16.12 6.75 3.59
C LEU A 176 16.72 7.78 4.56
N PRO A 177 17.87 8.44 4.27
CA PRO A 177 18.34 9.59 5.02
C PRO A 177 17.29 10.70 5.19
N ARG A 178 16.56 11.03 4.11
CA ARG A 178 15.49 12.04 4.16
C ARG A 178 14.30 11.61 5.02
N ALA A 179 13.88 10.34 4.93
CA ALA A 179 12.82 9.80 5.79
C ALA A 179 13.22 9.91 7.28
N TRP A 180 14.45 9.57 7.63
CA TRP A 180 14.97 9.70 8.99
C TRP A 180 15.09 11.15 9.46
N GLU A 181 15.46 12.07 8.58
CA GLU A 181 15.49 13.51 8.88
C GLU A 181 14.09 14.01 9.27
N LEU A 182 13.07 13.71 8.44
CA LEU A 182 11.68 14.08 8.71
C LEU A 182 11.16 13.44 10.01
N ALA A 183 11.45 12.16 10.22
CA ALA A 183 11.07 11.47 11.45
C ALA A 183 11.71 12.10 12.69
N LYS A 184 12.98 12.45 12.64
CA LYS A 184 13.68 13.16 13.73
C LYS A 184 13.09 14.55 13.97
N GLN A 185 12.75 15.28 12.92
CA GLN A 185 12.10 16.58 13.04
C GLN A 185 10.73 16.45 13.71
N MET A 186 9.88 15.53 13.24
CA MET A 186 8.57 15.29 13.85
C MET A 186 8.67 14.81 15.29
N SER A 187 9.69 14.01 15.65
CA SER A 187 9.87 13.48 16.99
C SER A 187 10.14 14.55 18.06
N GLN A 188 10.32 15.81 17.68
CA GLN A 188 10.39 16.93 18.63
C GLN A 188 9.02 17.28 19.24
N GLN A 189 7.93 16.82 18.63
CA GLN A 189 6.60 17.00 19.18
C GLN A 189 6.31 15.99 20.30
N SER A 190 5.34 16.30 21.17
CA SER A 190 4.89 15.36 22.20
C SER A 190 4.15 14.16 21.57
N ASP A 191 4.13 13.03 22.29
CA ASP A 191 3.48 11.79 21.83
C ASP A 191 1.99 11.99 21.56
N ILE A 192 1.33 12.80 22.38
CA ILE A 192 -0.10 13.12 22.20
C ILE A 192 -0.32 13.91 20.90
N VAL A 193 0.54 14.89 20.61
CA VAL A 193 0.44 15.68 19.36
C VAL A 193 0.69 14.79 18.15
N LEU A 194 1.69 13.93 18.17
CA LEU A 194 1.95 12.99 17.08
C LEU A 194 0.74 12.08 16.83
N ARG A 195 0.29 11.39 17.87
CA ARG A 195 -0.81 10.42 17.77
C ARG A 195 -2.11 11.08 17.32
N TYR A 196 -2.54 12.10 17.98
CA TYR A 196 -3.85 12.71 17.68
C TYR A 196 -3.85 13.48 16.37
N SER A 197 -2.70 13.98 15.91
CA SER A 197 -2.61 14.52 14.56
C SER A 197 -2.88 13.46 13.50
N ARG A 198 -2.24 12.27 13.60
CA ARG A 198 -2.53 11.17 12.68
C ARG A 198 -3.97 10.68 12.79
N VAL A 199 -4.47 10.44 14.00
CA VAL A 199 -5.87 10.01 14.21
C VAL A 199 -6.87 10.96 13.55
N ALA A 200 -6.65 12.28 13.71
CA ALA A 200 -7.52 13.28 13.10
C ALA A 200 -7.42 13.29 11.56
N MET A 201 -6.19 13.26 11.01
CA MET A 201 -5.95 13.34 9.57
C MET A 201 -6.40 12.09 8.82
N THR A 202 -6.29 10.91 9.42
CA THR A 202 -6.65 9.64 8.76
C THR A 202 -8.14 9.30 8.83
N LEU A 203 -8.94 10.02 9.62
CA LEU A 203 -10.35 9.69 9.87
C LEU A 203 -11.18 9.54 8.61
N VAL A 204 -10.99 10.41 7.62
CA VAL A 204 -11.77 10.40 6.37
C VAL A 204 -11.45 9.15 5.54
N VAL A 205 -10.16 8.86 5.33
CA VAL A 205 -9.75 7.67 4.58
C VAL A 205 -10.12 6.39 5.32
N LYS A 206 -10.02 6.38 6.63
CA LYS A 206 -10.42 5.27 7.50
C LYS A 206 -11.90 4.91 7.32
N ARG A 207 -12.79 5.92 7.31
CA ARG A 207 -14.22 5.72 7.03
C ARG A 207 -14.45 5.12 5.64
N GLN A 208 -13.80 5.66 4.61
CA GLN A 208 -13.95 5.12 3.25
C GLN A 208 -13.47 3.67 3.13
N ILE A 209 -12.34 3.33 3.75
CA ILE A 209 -11.85 1.94 3.80
C ILE A 209 -12.86 1.05 4.54
N HIS A 210 -13.36 1.46 5.69
CA HIS A 210 -14.36 0.66 6.43
C HIS A 210 -15.64 0.43 5.63
N ASP A 211 -16.13 1.45 4.93
CA ASP A 211 -17.39 1.38 4.20
C ASP A 211 -17.27 0.59 2.88
N LEU A 212 -16.15 0.68 2.18
CA LEU A 212 -16.05 0.25 0.78
C LEU A 212 -15.16 -0.98 0.56
N LEU A 213 -14.16 -1.21 1.42
CA LEU A 213 -13.17 -2.28 1.19
C LEU A 213 -13.80 -3.67 1.14
N GLY A 214 -14.69 -3.98 2.09
CA GLY A 214 -15.37 -5.27 2.11
C GLY A 214 -16.24 -5.51 0.89
N TYR A 215 -16.87 -4.47 0.35
CA TYR A 215 -17.62 -4.54 -0.90
C TYR A 215 -16.70 -4.82 -2.09
N GLY A 216 -15.57 -4.12 -2.20
CA GLY A 216 -14.58 -4.32 -3.25
C GLY A 216 -14.02 -5.73 -3.26
N LEU A 217 -13.56 -6.23 -2.11
CA LEU A 217 -13.04 -7.59 -1.94
C LEU A 217 -14.07 -8.68 -2.29
N ALA A 218 -15.37 -8.45 -2.00
CA ALA A 218 -16.43 -9.38 -2.37
C ALA A 218 -16.63 -9.42 -3.91
N LEU A 219 -16.59 -8.28 -4.58
CA LEU A 219 -16.67 -8.20 -6.04
C LEU A 219 -15.42 -8.82 -6.72
N GLU A 220 -14.27 -8.65 -6.14
CA GLU A 220 -13.02 -9.26 -6.62
C GLU A 220 -13.12 -10.80 -6.54
N GLY A 221 -13.63 -11.33 -5.43
CA GLY A 221 -13.88 -12.76 -5.27
C GLY A 221 -14.90 -13.31 -6.27
N LEU A 222 -15.96 -12.55 -6.56
CA LEU A 222 -16.94 -12.93 -7.58
C LEU A 222 -16.31 -12.93 -8.98
N GLY A 223 -15.49 -11.92 -9.32
CA GLY A 223 -14.74 -11.86 -10.57
C GLY A 223 -13.73 -13.00 -10.71
N SER A 224 -13.05 -13.35 -9.63
CA SER A 224 -12.16 -14.52 -9.60
C SER A 224 -12.88 -15.84 -9.89
N ALA A 225 -14.10 -16.01 -9.38
CA ALA A 225 -14.91 -17.19 -9.63
C ALA A 225 -15.36 -17.29 -11.10
N ASP A 226 -15.70 -16.18 -11.76
CA ASP A 226 -16.09 -16.17 -13.18
C ASP A 226 -14.91 -16.58 -14.08
N THR A 227 -13.70 -16.13 -13.78
CA THR A 227 -12.49 -16.54 -14.49
C THR A 227 -12.24 -18.05 -14.39
N MET A 228 -12.74 -18.72 -13.34
CA MET A 228 -12.66 -20.20 -13.20
C MET A 228 -13.60 -20.95 -14.13
N LEU A 229 -14.75 -20.36 -14.47
CA LEU A 229 -15.80 -21.05 -15.24
C LEU A 229 -15.57 -20.94 -16.75
N ASN A 230 -14.83 -19.94 -17.21
CA ASN A 230 -14.65 -19.61 -18.63
C ASN A 230 -13.33 -20.12 -19.24
N GLN A 231 -12.60 -20.99 -18.55
CA GLN A 231 -11.40 -21.70 -19.04
C GLN A 231 -11.59 -23.21 -18.99
#